data_abd4a82cbed71feeaa0ed00081aa1951
#
_entry.id   abd4a82cbed71feeaa0ed00081aa1951
#
_cell.length_a   1.000
_cell.length_b   1.000
_cell.length_c   1.000
_cell.angle_alpha   90.00
_cell.angle_beta   90.00
_cell.angle_gamma   90.00
#
_symmetry.space_group_name_H-M   'P 1'
#
loop_
_entity.id
_entity.type
_entity.pdbx_description
1 polymer ?
#
loop_
_entity_poly.entity_id
_entity_poly.type
_entity_poly.pdbx_seq_one_letter_code
_entity_poly.pdbx_strand_id
1 'polypeptide(L)'
;MKYCSTCGHPVEQRIPEGDNRHRYVCVSCETIHYQNPRIVAGTVPIWEGKVLLCRRAIEPRYGFWTLPAGFMENAETTIEAAARETREEALAEVHIDGLYSIIDVPHINQVHMFYRATLKDGRFGAGEESLESQLFELSDIPWDELSFPTVRKTLELFLEDYRRETFGVHVQDIRRPMSATSR
;
A
#
# COMPACT_ATOMS: atom_id res chain seq x y z
N MET A 1 -12.02 11.11 -13.84
CA MET A 1 -13.46 11.41 -13.58
C MET A 1 -14.12 11.85 -14.87
N LYS A 2 -15.34 11.41 -15.16
CA LYS A 2 -16.07 11.81 -16.40
C LYS A 2 -17.27 12.72 -16.09
N TYR A 3 -17.86 12.55 -14.93
CA TYR A 3 -19.07 13.27 -14.51
C TYR A 3 -18.91 13.88 -13.14
N CYS A 4 -19.62 14.98 -12.92
CA CYS A 4 -19.66 15.69 -11.64
C CYS A 4 -20.44 14.88 -10.59
N SER A 5 -19.86 14.67 -9.40
CA SER A 5 -20.54 13.96 -8.31
C SER A 5 -21.66 14.78 -7.66
N THR A 6 -21.73 16.10 -7.93
CA THR A 6 -22.74 17.00 -7.38
C THR A 6 -24.00 17.09 -8.24
N CYS A 7 -23.86 17.20 -9.57
CA CYS A 7 -24.99 17.47 -10.46
C CYS A 7 -25.09 16.52 -11.67
N GLY A 8 -24.19 15.55 -11.82
CA GLY A 8 -24.20 14.56 -12.88
C GLY A 8 -23.76 15.03 -14.26
N HIS A 9 -23.48 16.32 -14.46
CA HIS A 9 -23.02 16.83 -15.76
C HIS A 9 -21.56 16.48 -16.02
N PRO A 10 -21.10 16.52 -17.30
CA PRO A 10 -19.69 16.26 -17.65
C PRO A 10 -18.74 17.20 -16.92
N VAL A 11 -17.52 16.73 -16.71
CA VAL A 11 -16.41 17.53 -16.20
C VAL A 11 -15.31 17.67 -17.26
N GLU A 12 -14.62 18.79 -17.25
CA GLU A 12 -13.43 19.05 -18.08
C GLU A 12 -12.19 19.24 -17.20
N GLN A 13 -11.00 19.01 -17.76
CA GLN A 13 -9.74 19.33 -17.10
C GLN A 13 -9.29 20.74 -17.49
N ARG A 14 -9.31 21.65 -16.54
CA ARG A 14 -8.76 23.02 -16.70
C ARG A 14 -8.12 23.49 -15.41
N ILE A 15 -7.33 24.54 -15.50
CA ILE A 15 -6.77 25.25 -14.34
C ILE A 15 -7.81 26.25 -13.86
N PRO A 16 -8.43 26.04 -12.67
CA PRO A 16 -9.39 27.00 -12.13
C PRO A 16 -8.72 28.32 -11.77
N GLU A 17 -9.51 29.38 -11.66
CA GLU A 17 -9.01 30.66 -11.19
C GLU A 17 -8.43 30.52 -9.76
N GLY A 18 -7.22 31.06 -9.55
CA GLY A 18 -6.49 30.96 -8.29
C GLY A 18 -5.78 29.61 -8.03
N ASP A 19 -5.84 28.65 -8.95
CA ASP A 19 -5.06 27.38 -8.87
C ASP A 19 -3.87 27.40 -9.86
N ASN A 20 -2.93 26.47 -9.68
CA ASN A 20 -1.75 26.28 -10.54
C ASN A 20 -1.71 24.88 -11.20
N ARG A 21 -2.77 24.08 -11.04
CA ARG A 21 -2.86 22.69 -11.55
C ARG A 21 -4.17 22.45 -12.24
N HIS A 22 -4.17 21.53 -13.20
CA HIS A 22 -5.41 21.04 -13.80
C HIS A 22 -6.26 20.31 -12.75
N ARG A 23 -7.55 20.67 -12.72
CA ARG A 23 -8.58 20.03 -11.91
C ARG A 23 -9.71 19.58 -12.79
N TYR A 24 -10.52 18.65 -12.32
CA TYR A 24 -11.79 18.36 -12.94
C TYR A 24 -12.81 19.42 -12.50
N VAL A 25 -13.33 20.19 -13.44
CA VAL A 25 -14.30 21.24 -13.20
C VAL A 25 -15.59 20.91 -13.93
N CYS A 26 -16.73 21.00 -13.23
CA CYS A 26 -18.03 20.76 -13.83
C CYS A 26 -18.38 21.88 -14.83
N VAL A 27 -18.84 21.53 -16.03
CA VAL A 27 -19.22 22.50 -17.06
C VAL A 27 -20.55 23.19 -16.76
N SER A 28 -21.33 22.68 -15.79
CA SER A 28 -22.67 23.19 -15.45
C SER A 28 -22.71 23.92 -14.11
N CYS A 29 -22.23 23.29 -13.04
CA CYS A 29 -22.30 23.88 -11.69
C CYS A 29 -20.94 24.41 -11.19
N GLU A 30 -19.93 24.39 -12.03
CA GLU A 30 -18.57 24.91 -11.76
C GLU A 30 -17.85 24.27 -10.56
N THR A 31 -18.42 23.21 -9.97
CA THR A 31 -17.77 22.48 -8.87
C THR A 31 -16.39 22.01 -9.28
N ILE A 32 -15.38 22.36 -8.49
CA ILE A 32 -14.00 21.91 -8.65
C ILE A 32 -13.81 20.61 -7.86
N HIS A 33 -13.39 19.56 -8.54
CA HIS A 33 -13.13 18.26 -7.92
C HIS A 33 -11.63 18.07 -7.71
N TYR A 34 -11.22 18.03 -6.44
CA TYR A 34 -9.86 17.73 -6.03
C TYR A 34 -9.64 16.22 -5.97
N GLN A 35 -8.48 15.78 -6.43
CA GLN A 35 -8.02 14.39 -6.29
C GLN A 35 -6.71 14.39 -5.50
N ASN A 36 -6.68 13.66 -4.40
CA ASN A 36 -5.50 13.46 -3.57
C ASN A 36 -4.92 12.06 -3.78
N PRO A 37 -3.63 11.83 -3.48
CA PRO A 37 -3.07 10.49 -3.43
C PRO A 37 -3.86 9.59 -2.48
N ARG A 38 -4.03 8.32 -2.87
CA ARG A 38 -4.66 7.31 -2.01
C ARG A 38 -3.62 6.72 -1.07
N ILE A 39 -4.02 6.48 0.17
CA ILE A 39 -3.20 5.80 1.16
C ILE A 39 -3.46 4.30 1.05
N VAL A 40 -2.39 3.53 1.00
CA VAL A 40 -2.38 2.07 1.19
C VAL A 40 -1.70 1.84 2.53
N ALA A 41 -2.36 1.13 3.44
CA ALA A 41 -1.81 0.79 4.75
C ALA A 41 -1.70 -0.73 4.91
N GLY A 42 -0.60 -1.19 5.48
CA GLY A 42 -0.35 -2.60 5.68
C GLY A 42 0.67 -2.87 6.78
N THR A 43 0.97 -4.14 6.98
CA THR A 43 1.90 -4.57 8.01
C THR A 43 3.08 -5.37 7.46
N VAL A 44 4.16 -5.40 8.22
CA VAL A 44 5.23 -6.41 8.18
C VAL A 44 4.99 -7.31 9.39
N PRO A 45 4.15 -8.35 9.27
CA PRO A 45 3.75 -9.15 10.42
C PRO A 45 4.79 -10.24 10.69
N ILE A 46 5.29 -10.28 11.93
CA ILE A 46 6.35 -11.20 12.34
C ILE A 46 5.82 -12.18 13.40
N TRP A 47 6.26 -13.42 13.28
CA TRP A 47 6.07 -14.46 14.26
C TRP A 47 7.30 -15.37 14.34
N GLU A 48 7.86 -15.51 15.55
CA GLU A 48 9.05 -16.35 15.79
C GLU A 48 10.21 -16.09 14.80
N GLY A 49 10.45 -14.81 14.46
CA GLY A 49 11.52 -14.39 13.55
C GLY A 49 11.21 -14.55 12.06
N LYS A 50 10.03 -15.06 11.70
CA LYS A 50 9.55 -15.24 10.32
C LYS A 50 8.58 -14.14 9.93
N VAL A 51 8.52 -13.82 8.64
CA VAL A 51 7.58 -12.86 8.08
C VAL A 51 6.38 -13.56 7.47
N LEU A 52 5.16 -13.09 7.77
CA LEU A 52 3.94 -13.57 7.17
C LEU A 52 3.71 -12.84 5.82
N LEU A 53 3.56 -13.61 4.76
CA LEU A 53 3.16 -13.11 3.43
C LEU A 53 1.86 -13.78 2.99
N CYS A 54 1.09 -13.07 2.17
CA CYS A 54 -0.15 -13.54 1.53
C CYS A 54 0.08 -13.71 0.04
N ARG A 55 -0.44 -14.77 -0.56
CA ARG A 55 -0.41 -14.99 -2.00
C ARG A 55 -1.70 -14.50 -2.62
N ARG A 56 -1.62 -13.49 -3.47
CA ARG A 56 -2.77 -12.77 -4.00
C ARG A 56 -3.74 -13.64 -4.79
N ALA A 57 -5.04 -13.55 -4.48
CA ALA A 57 -6.13 -14.17 -5.24
C ALA A 57 -6.78 -13.20 -6.24
N ILE A 58 -6.32 -11.93 -6.31
CA ILE A 58 -6.91 -10.88 -7.13
C ILE A 58 -5.87 -10.18 -8.03
N GLU A 59 -6.35 -9.61 -9.14
CA GLU A 59 -5.54 -8.73 -9.99
C GLU A 59 -5.39 -7.31 -9.37
N PRO A 60 -4.32 -6.59 -9.66
CA PRO A 60 -3.15 -7.01 -10.43
C PRO A 60 -2.23 -7.96 -9.62
N ARG A 61 -1.42 -8.72 -10.34
CA ARG A 61 -0.44 -9.63 -9.74
C ARG A 61 -1.05 -10.84 -9.02
N TYR A 62 -2.09 -11.44 -9.60
CA TYR A 62 -2.61 -12.73 -9.15
C TYR A 62 -1.49 -13.78 -9.00
N GLY A 63 -1.49 -14.52 -7.91
CA GLY A 63 -0.53 -15.58 -7.61
C GLY A 63 0.83 -15.13 -7.08
N PHE A 64 1.08 -13.81 -6.97
CA PHE A 64 2.31 -13.26 -6.37
C PHE A 64 2.17 -13.04 -4.86
N TRP A 65 3.31 -13.08 -4.16
CA TRP A 65 3.38 -12.84 -2.72
C TRP A 65 3.40 -11.37 -2.38
N THR A 66 2.74 -11.00 -1.31
CA THR A 66 2.64 -9.63 -0.81
C THR A 66 2.68 -9.57 0.71
N LEU A 67 3.05 -8.42 1.26
CA LEU A 67 2.66 -8.05 2.62
C LEU A 67 1.16 -7.75 2.64
N PRO A 68 0.41 -8.13 3.70
CA PRO A 68 -0.99 -7.76 3.81
C PRO A 68 -1.14 -6.24 3.86
N ALA A 69 -1.88 -5.69 2.88
CA ALA A 69 -2.03 -4.25 2.71
C ALA A 69 -3.10 -3.88 1.68
N GLY A 70 -3.93 -2.90 2.00
CA GLY A 70 -4.93 -2.38 1.08
C GLY A 70 -5.24 -0.90 1.28
N PHE A 71 -6.27 -0.42 0.61
CA PHE A 71 -6.65 0.98 0.68
C PHE A 71 -7.27 1.32 2.03
N MET A 72 -6.76 2.40 2.62
CA MET A 72 -7.38 3.02 3.80
C MET A 72 -8.80 3.46 3.47
N GLU A 73 -9.74 3.13 4.34
CA GLU A 73 -11.14 3.54 4.25
C GLU A 73 -11.42 4.85 4.99
N ASN A 74 -12.59 5.43 4.73
CA ASN A 74 -13.03 6.62 5.46
C ASN A 74 -13.31 6.28 6.92
N ALA A 75 -13.01 7.22 7.82
CA ALA A 75 -13.23 7.11 9.26
C ALA A 75 -12.38 6.08 10.01
N GLU A 76 -11.30 5.57 9.40
CA GLU A 76 -10.29 4.78 10.11
C GLU A 76 -8.93 5.50 10.12
N THR A 77 -8.09 5.18 11.09
CA THR A 77 -6.69 5.59 11.13
C THR A 77 -5.84 4.64 10.27
N THR A 78 -4.64 5.06 9.87
CA THR A 78 -3.71 4.21 9.12
C THR A 78 -3.30 2.94 9.87
N ILE A 79 -3.29 2.99 11.23
CA ILE A 79 -3.04 1.82 12.09
C ILE A 79 -4.22 0.85 12.05
N GLU A 80 -5.45 1.37 12.13
CA GLU A 80 -6.67 0.55 12.03
C GLU A 80 -6.78 -0.10 10.66
N ALA A 81 -6.50 0.66 9.57
CA ALA A 81 -6.44 0.14 8.22
C ALA A 81 -5.43 -1.02 8.09
N ALA A 82 -4.19 -0.82 8.54
CA ALA A 82 -3.15 -1.85 8.47
C ALA A 82 -3.52 -3.13 9.25
N ALA A 83 -4.13 -2.99 10.42
CA ALA A 83 -4.59 -4.12 11.22
C ALA A 83 -5.80 -4.83 10.59
N ARG A 84 -6.75 -4.07 10.01
CA ARG A 84 -7.90 -4.61 9.28
C ARG A 84 -7.47 -5.41 8.07
N GLU A 85 -6.62 -4.85 7.21
CA GLU A 85 -6.09 -5.52 6.02
C GLU A 85 -5.35 -6.83 6.39
N THR A 86 -4.57 -6.82 7.47
CA THR A 86 -3.90 -8.04 7.96
C THR A 86 -4.91 -9.10 8.39
N ARG A 87 -6.00 -8.70 9.03
CA ARG A 87 -7.07 -9.62 9.42
C ARG A 87 -7.84 -10.14 8.21
N GLU A 88 -8.13 -9.30 7.23
CA GLU A 88 -8.88 -9.66 6.03
C GLU A 88 -8.08 -10.55 5.08
N GLU A 89 -6.82 -10.23 4.80
CA GLU A 89 -5.99 -10.97 3.85
C GLU A 89 -5.30 -12.20 4.46
N ALA A 90 -4.90 -12.13 5.74
CA ALA A 90 -4.14 -13.18 6.41
C ALA A 90 -4.89 -13.90 7.54
N LEU A 91 -6.15 -13.53 7.84
CA LEU A 91 -6.92 -14.02 9.00
C LEU A 91 -6.11 -13.97 10.31
N ALA A 92 -5.22 -12.98 10.45
CA ALA A 92 -4.29 -12.85 11.54
C ALA A 92 -4.57 -11.61 12.39
N GLU A 93 -4.57 -11.77 13.71
CA GLU A 93 -4.58 -10.65 14.64
C GLU A 93 -3.16 -10.23 14.99
N VAL A 94 -2.92 -8.93 14.96
CA VAL A 94 -1.59 -8.38 15.20
C VAL A 94 -1.58 -7.34 16.32
N HIS A 95 -0.43 -7.21 16.97
CA HIS A 95 -0.06 -6.04 17.73
C HIS A 95 0.80 -5.15 16.82
N ILE A 96 0.43 -3.87 16.68
CA ILE A 96 1.20 -2.91 15.89
C ILE A 96 2.34 -2.36 16.74
N ASP A 97 3.58 -2.59 16.30
CA ASP A 97 4.79 -2.17 17.02
C ASP A 97 5.20 -0.73 16.69
N GLY A 98 4.82 -0.24 15.51
CA GLY A 98 5.06 1.14 15.08
C GLY A 98 5.15 1.31 13.55
N LEU A 99 5.08 2.55 13.10
CA LEU A 99 5.29 2.90 11.70
C LEU A 99 6.70 2.50 11.28
N TYR A 100 6.81 1.87 10.13
CA TYR A 100 8.08 1.35 9.63
C TYR A 100 8.52 2.01 8.33
N SER A 101 7.66 2.03 7.31
CA SER A 101 8.02 2.68 6.06
C SER A 101 6.88 3.51 5.49
N ILE A 102 7.25 4.63 4.85
CA ILE A 102 6.41 5.43 3.97
C ILE A 102 7.06 5.38 2.60
N ILE A 103 6.35 4.85 1.61
CA ILE A 103 6.84 4.76 0.24
C ILE A 103 5.91 5.52 -0.69
N ASP A 104 6.39 6.62 -1.21
CA ASP A 104 5.67 7.43 -2.19
C ASP A 104 5.74 6.78 -3.56
N VAL A 105 4.59 6.67 -4.24
CA VAL A 105 4.47 6.16 -5.61
C VAL A 105 3.76 7.20 -6.49
N PRO A 106 4.44 8.31 -6.84
CA PRO A 106 3.81 9.48 -7.45
C PRO A 106 3.12 9.20 -8.78
N HIS A 107 3.65 8.27 -9.59
CA HIS A 107 3.14 7.97 -10.93
C HIS A 107 1.78 7.25 -10.94
N ILE A 108 1.33 6.75 -9.79
CA ILE A 108 -0.01 6.16 -9.61
C ILE A 108 -0.82 6.89 -8.52
N ASN A 109 -0.30 8.01 -8.01
CA ASN A 109 -0.91 8.81 -6.96
C ASN A 109 -1.26 7.97 -5.72
N GLN A 110 -0.26 7.26 -5.18
CA GLN A 110 -0.40 6.46 -3.96
C GLN A 110 0.73 6.76 -2.98
N VAL A 111 0.43 6.59 -1.67
CA VAL A 111 1.38 6.56 -0.57
C VAL A 111 1.17 5.25 0.16
N HIS A 112 2.21 4.42 0.25
CA HIS A 112 2.16 3.14 0.96
C HIS A 112 2.79 3.29 2.33
N MET A 113 2.07 2.92 3.37
CA MET A 113 2.51 2.97 4.76
C MET A 113 2.51 1.56 5.34
N PHE A 114 3.69 1.06 5.71
CA PHE A 114 3.80 -0.24 6.37
C PHE A 114 4.18 -0.07 7.83
N TYR A 115 3.53 -0.84 8.68
CA TYR A 115 3.77 -0.90 10.11
C TYR A 115 4.48 -2.21 10.46
N ARG A 116 5.47 -2.17 11.34
CA ARG A 116 5.93 -3.40 11.99
C ARG A 116 4.81 -3.91 12.89
N ALA A 117 4.63 -5.21 12.86
CA ALA A 117 3.61 -5.85 13.66
C ALA A 117 4.05 -7.25 14.11
N THR A 118 3.55 -7.67 15.26
CA THR A 118 3.75 -9.01 15.79
C THR A 118 2.42 -9.73 15.84
N LEU A 119 2.34 -10.98 15.36
CA LEU A 119 1.13 -11.79 15.51
C LEU A 119 0.81 -11.98 16.99
N LYS A 120 -0.48 -11.92 17.35
CA LYS A 120 -0.87 -12.06 18.77
C LYS A 120 -0.74 -13.48 19.31
N ASP A 121 -1.00 -14.47 18.48
CA ASP A 121 -1.08 -15.87 18.88
C ASP A 121 -0.56 -16.87 17.83
N GLY A 122 0.12 -16.38 16.79
CA GLY A 122 0.67 -17.19 15.71
C GLY A 122 -0.38 -17.82 14.77
N ARG A 123 -1.67 -17.54 14.96
CA ARG A 123 -2.72 -18.02 14.05
C ARG A 123 -2.82 -17.12 12.83
N PHE A 124 -2.91 -17.74 11.68
CA PHE A 124 -3.11 -17.07 10.39
C PHE A 124 -3.77 -18.03 9.40
N GLY A 125 -4.23 -17.51 8.27
CA GLY A 125 -4.85 -18.28 7.19
C GLY A 125 -5.04 -17.41 5.96
N ALA A 126 -5.60 -17.98 4.89
CA ALA A 126 -5.93 -17.22 3.69
C ALA A 126 -7.32 -16.58 3.83
N GLY A 127 -7.38 -15.26 3.70
CA GLY A 127 -8.63 -14.54 3.55
C GLY A 127 -9.19 -14.63 2.12
N GLU A 128 -10.30 -13.93 1.86
CA GLU A 128 -10.99 -14.02 0.55
C GLU A 128 -10.13 -13.52 -0.63
N GLU A 129 -9.24 -12.56 -0.41
CA GLU A 129 -8.33 -12.01 -1.41
C GLU A 129 -6.97 -12.70 -1.46
N SER A 130 -6.80 -13.81 -0.71
CA SER A 130 -5.56 -14.58 -0.63
C SER A 130 -5.78 -16.05 -1.03
N LEU A 131 -4.90 -16.57 -1.90
CA LEU A 131 -4.87 -18.00 -2.24
C LEU A 131 -4.32 -18.82 -1.08
N GLU A 132 -3.33 -18.27 -0.40
CA GLU A 132 -2.65 -18.85 0.76
C GLU A 132 -1.94 -17.77 1.55
N SER A 133 -1.63 -18.05 2.82
CA SER A 133 -0.76 -17.25 3.66
C SER A 133 0.30 -18.14 4.28
N GLN A 134 1.55 -17.68 4.38
CA GLN A 134 2.67 -18.49 4.82
C GLN A 134 3.69 -17.66 5.59
N LEU A 135 4.28 -18.25 6.62
CA LEU A 135 5.44 -17.71 7.33
C LEU A 135 6.72 -18.12 6.60
N PHE A 136 7.51 -17.15 6.21
CA PHE A 136 8.80 -17.33 5.56
C PHE A 136 9.94 -17.01 6.53
N GLU A 137 10.95 -17.87 6.58
CA GLU A 137 12.24 -17.46 7.14
C GLU A 137 12.75 -16.23 6.37
N LEU A 138 13.41 -15.32 7.05
CA LEU A 138 13.89 -14.10 6.42
C LEU A 138 14.91 -14.35 5.31
N SER A 139 15.59 -15.53 5.34
CA SER A 139 16.48 -16.01 4.26
C SER A 139 15.74 -16.52 3.03
N ASP A 140 14.50 -16.95 3.18
CA ASP A 140 13.73 -17.72 2.19
C ASP A 140 12.60 -16.92 1.56
N ILE A 141 12.60 -15.59 1.73
CA ILE A 141 11.63 -14.70 1.10
C ILE A 141 11.67 -14.90 -0.43
N PRO A 142 10.50 -15.12 -1.08
CA PRO A 142 10.42 -15.42 -2.51
C PRO A 142 10.56 -14.13 -3.35
N TRP A 143 11.78 -13.58 -3.42
CA TRP A 143 12.07 -12.26 -4.00
C TRP A 143 11.57 -12.08 -5.42
N ASP A 144 11.65 -13.10 -6.26
CA ASP A 144 11.24 -13.03 -7.68
C ASP A 144 9.73 -13.17 -7.87
N GLU A 145 9.02 -13.61 -6.81
CA GLU A 145 7.58 -13.78 -6.80
C GLU A 145 6.87 -12.68 -5.98
N LEU A 146 7.55 -11.62 -5.56
CA LEU A 146 6.93 -10.50 -4.86
C LEU A 146 6.12 -9.63 -5.82
N SER A 147 4.91 -9.25 -5.38
CA SER A 147 3.90 -8.57 -6.20
C SER A 147 4.27 -7.15 -6.62
N PHE A 148 4.77 -6.35 -5.69
CA PHE A 148 4.96 -4.92 -5.90
C PHE A 148 6.34 -4.43 -5.46
N PRO A 149 6.89 -3.42 -6.15
CA PRO A 149 8.17 -2.80 -5.74
C PRO A 149 8.14 -2.23 -4.31
N THR A 150 6.98 -1.76 -3.82
CA THR A 150 6.81 -1.26 -2.45
C THR A 150 6.98 -2.36 -1.41
N VAL A 151 6.45 -3.55 -1.68
CA VAL A 151 6.61 -4.74 -0.82
C VAL A 151 8.09 -5.16 -0.79
N ARG A 152 8.71 -5.30 -1.96
CA ARG A 152 10.15 -5.63 -2.07
C ARG A 152 10.99 -4.63 -1.27
N LYS A 153 10.77 -3.34 -1.49
CA LYS A 153 11.55 -2.28 -0.83
C LYS A 153 11.38 -2.30 0.69
N THR A 154 10.15 -2.49 1.17
CA THR A 154 9.88 -2.61 2.61
C THR A 154 10.60 -3.80 3.23
N LEU A 155 10.56 -4.97 2.56
CA LEU A 155 11.24 -6.19 3.05
C LEU A 155 12.77 -6.07 2.99
N GLU A 156 13.34 -5.42 1.96
CA GLU A 156 14.79 -5.15 1.89
C GLU A 156 15.25 -4.31 3.08
N LEU A 157 14.56 -3.21 3.37
CA LEU A 157 14.83 -2.36 4.53
C LEU A 157 14.68 -3.13 5.84
N PHE A 158 13.61 -3.95 5.95
CA PHE A 158 13.35 -4.75 7.14
C PHE A 158 14.48 -5.74 7.44
N LEU A 159 15.00 -6.42 6.42
CA LEU A 159 16.14 -7.34 6.58
C LEU A 159 17.44 -6.62 7.02
N GLU A 160 17.65 -5.41 6.51
CA GLU A 160 18.81 -4.60 6.93
C GLU A 160 18.73 -4.22 8.40
N ASP A 161 17.58 -3.70 8.83
CA ASP A 161 17.33 -3.30 10.21
C ASP A 161 17.32 -4.50 11.16
N TYR A 162 16.75 -5.62 10.74
CA TYR A 162 16.72 -6.87 11.51
C TYR A 162 18.12 -7.39 11.82
N ARG A 163 19.03 -7.35 10.82
CA ARG A 163 20.45 -7.74 11.01
C ARG A 163 21.20 -6.79 11.93
N ARG A 164 20.80 -5.53 11.98
CA ARG A 164 21.42 -4.49 12.84
C ARG A 164 20.74 -4.39 14.20
N GLU A 165 19.65 -5.10 14.41
CA GLU A 165 18.79 -5.01 15.62
C GLU A 165 18.35 -3.56 15.93
N THR A 166 18.21 -2.74 14.88
CA THR A 166 17.87 -1.32 15.01
C THR A 166 16.82 -0.95 13.99
N PHE A 167 15.64 -0.59 14.45
CA PHE A 167 14.52 -0.24 13.59
C PHE A 167 14.23 1.26 13.65
N GLY A 168 14.12 1.88 12.48
CA GLY A 168 13.72 3.28 12.30
C GLY A 168 12.50 3.40 11.41
N VAL A 169 12.11 4.65 11.12
CA VAL A 169 11.11 4.95 10.10
C VAL A 169 11.82 5.32 8.80
N HIS A 170 11.52 4.60 7.74
CA HIS A 170 12.08 4.82 6.41
C HIS A 170 11.12 5.59 5.52
N VAL A 171 11.60 6.66 4.89
CA VAL A 171 10.84 7.40 3.86
C VAL A 171 11.55 7.23 2.52
N GLN A 172 10.85 6.68 1.53
CA GLN A 172 11.37 6.35 0.21
C GLN A 172 10.41 6.78 -0.89
N ASP A 173 10.88 6.85 -2.13
CA ASP A 173 10.00 7.02 -3.29
C ASP A 173 10.33 6.01 -4.40
N ILE A 174 9.31 5.61 -5.14
CA ILE A 174 9.43 4.77 -6.33
C ILE A 174 8.90 5.55 -7.52
N ARG A 175 9.81 6.00 -8.39
CA ARG A 175 9.49 6.69 -9.63
C ARG A 175 9.70 5.77 -10.83
N ARG A 176 8.86 5.91 -11.85
CA ARG A 176 9.18 5.26 -13.13
C ARG A 176 10.50 5.85 -13.64
N PRO A 177 11.42 5.02 -14.17
CA PRO A 177 12.56 5.57 -14.89
C PRO A 177 11.99 6.46 -16.01
N MET A 178 12.51 7.68 -16.13
CA MET A 178 12.19 8.52 -17.28
C MET A 178 12.59 7.74 -18.52
N SER A 179 11.60 7.38 -19.36
CA SER A 179 11.90 6.87 -20.69
C SER A 179 12.81 7.91 -21.36
N ALA A 180 13.99 7.51 -21.80
CA ALA A 180 14.83 8.36 -22.59
C ALA A 180 14.00 8.79 -23.82
N THR A 181 13.51 10.00 -23.79
CA THR A 181 12.83 10.60 -24.93
C THR A 181 13.89 10.67 -26.01
N SER A 182 13.78 9.80 -27.01
CA SER A 182 14.51 9.92 -28.27
C SER A 182 14.25 11.33 -28.82
N ARG A 183 15.29 12.13 -28.86
CA ARG A 183 15.33 13.41 -29.59
C ARG A 183 15.27 13.15 -31.10
#